data_35618d455f84466676e34b1ef87f7360
#
_entry.id   35618d455f84466676e34b1ef87f7360
#
_cell.length_a   1.000
_cell.length_b   1.000
_cell.length_c   1.000
_cell.angle_alpha   90.00
_cell.angle_beta   90.00
_cell.angle_gamma   90.00
#
_symmetry.space_group_name_H-M   'P 1'
#
loop_
_entity.id
_entity.type
_entity.pdbx_description
1 polymer ?
#
loop_
_entity_poly.entity_id
_entity_poly.type
_entity_poly.pdbx_seq_one_letter_code
_entity_poly.pdbx_strand_id
1 'polypeptide(L)'
;MFDLDARKLLGVPLTASALTGGADSAARGKRQLSPAALAAAAPVTRTAFSPIVIAGFVRAIEAALIAFVGMLAYYTYVFPAEGFRWPYIVAIAGISILSVVAFEAVEIYQIHAFRRPLRQMARLLSAWSLVFLLAIAASFLLKLDLPFSRVWLVGFWGGGLIVLLMSRSILYLLVRQWMRDGRLTRRTVIVGGGAPGEALIEALKDQEDSDVRVIGVFDDRNDERSPTHCGGLSKLGTVDDFVEFARRTRIDLVIFSLPISAENRLLAMLKKLWVLPVDIRLSAHSNKLRFRPRSYSYIGAVPVLDVFDRPIADWDVVMKWLFDRIVGGLMLLAALPVMAAVAIAIKLDSRGPILFKQKRYGFNNDLIEVYKFRSMYVDQCDATANKLVTKHDPRVTRVGRFIRKTSLDELPQLFNVVFKGNLSLVGPRPHAVNAKAEARLYDEAVDGYFARHRVKPGVTGWAQINGWRGETDTQEKIQKRVEYDLYYIENWSILFDLYIVLMTPFALLKSENAY
;
A
#
# COMPACT_ATOMS: atom_id res chain seq x y z
N MET A 1 -2.99 3.25 -28.45
CA MET A 1 -2.17 2.67 -27.41
C MET A 1 -1.10 3.71 -27.11
N PHE A 2 -1.44 4.69 -26.28
CA PHE A 2 -0.48 5.69 -25.80
C PHE A 2 0.11 5.11 -24.52
N ASP A 3 1.27 4.49 -24.68
CA ASP A 3 2.14 4.11 -23.57
C ASP A 3 2.77 5.42 -23.07
N LEU A 4 2.13 6.05 -22.10
CA LEU A 4 2.70 7.15 -21.32
C LEU A 4 3.75 6.54 -20.39
N ASP A 5 4.85 6.09 -21.00
CA ASP A 5 6.01 5.64 -20.28
C ASP A 5 6.50 6.81 -19.40
N ALA A 6 6.29 6.68 -18.10
CA ALA A 6 6.76 7.66 -17.11
C ALA A 6 8.25 7.97 -17.27
N ARG A 7 9.02 7.05 -17.89
CA ARG A 7 10.43 7.23 -18.27
C ARG A 7 10.61 8.28 -19.38
N LYS A 8 9.64 8.44 -20.32
CA LYS A 8 9.70 9.49 -21.34
C LYS A 8 9.35 10.86 -20.79
N LEU A 9 8.49 10.93 -19.76
CA LEU A 9 8.18 12.19 -19.06
C LEU A 9 9.35 12.65 -18.15
N LEU A 10 10.18 11.73 -17.66
CA LEU A 10 11.38 12.01 -16.86
C LEU A 10 12.66 11.98 -17.70
N GLY A 11 12.60 11.52 -18.96
CA GLY A 11 13.74 11.28 -19.85
C GLY A 11 14.31 12.51 -20.57
N VAL A 12 14.05 13.71 -20.09
CA VAL A 12 14.85 14.88 -20.46
C VAL A 12 16.16 14.76 -19.66
N PRO A 13 17.33 14.61 -20.31
CA PRO A 13 18.59 14.68 -19.60
C PRO A 13 18.64 16.00 -18.85
N LEU A 14 18.69 15.95 -17.53
CA LEU A 14 18.85 17.11 -16.67
C LEU A 14 20.22 17.74 -16.98
N THR A 15 20.26 18.57 -18.01
CA THR A 15 21.40 19.45 -18.24
C THR A 15 21.46 20.46 -17.10
N ALA A 16 22.64 20.65 -16.54
CA ALA A 16 22.90 21.51 -15.39
C ALA A 16 22.39 22.96 -15.50
N SER A 17 21.94 23.40 -16.68
CA SER A 17 21.45 24.76 -16.92
C SER A 17 19.98 24.98 -16.52
N ALA A 18 19.20 23.91 -16.24
CA ALA A 18 17.82 24.01 -15.76
C ALA A 18 17.71 24.15 -14.22
N LEU A 19 18.85 24.10 -13.52
CA LEU A 19 18.93 24.08 -12.05
C LEU A 19 19.11 25.47 -11.40
N THR A 20 19.22 26.55 -12.18
CA THR A 20 19.49 27.89 -11.65
C THR A 20 18.23 28.71 -11.30
N GLY A 21 17.06 28.14 -11.35
CA GLY A 21 15.76 28.78 -11.05
C GLY A 21 15.15 28.46 -9.69
N GLY A 22 15.95 28.17 -8.64
CA GLY A 22 15.39 27.70 -7.37
C GLY A 22 16.20 28.05 -6.13
N ALA A 23 16.59 29.33 -5.96
CA ALA A 23 17.33 29.79 -4.78
C ALA A 23 16.44 30.09 -3.55
N ASP A 24 15.28 29.43 -3.38
CA ASP A 24 14.37 29.69 -2.25
C ASP A 24 14.02 28.45 -1.43
N SER A 25 14.86 27.41 -1.41
CA SER A 25 14.56 26.20 -0.60
C SER A 25 15.12 26.24 0.83
N ALA A 26 15.91 27.23 1.19
CA ALA A 26 16.65 27.27 2.46
C ALA A 26 15.82 27.62 3.70
N ALA A 27 14.52 27.86 3.59
CA ALA A 27 13.64 28.22 4.69
C ALA A 27 12.33 27.43 4.74
N ARG A 28 12.35 26.11 4.47
CA ARG A 28 11.19 25.25 4.74
C ARG A 28 11.10 24.88 6.24
N GLY A 29 10.99 25.90 7.11
CA GLY A 29 10.30 25.75 8.37
C GLY A 29 8.92 25.16 8.06
N LYS A 30 8.41 24.20 8.86
CA LYS A 30 7.09 23.57 8.71
C LYS A 30 6.08 24.63 8.27
N ARG A 31 5.62 24.57 7.02
CA ARG A 31 4.61 25.52 6.53
C ARG A 31 3.41 25.44 7.44
N GLN A 32 2.95 26.59 7.93
CA GLN A 32 1.73 26.64 8.73
C GLN A 32 0.55 26.47 7.77
N LEU A 33 -0.16 25.37 7.93
CA LEU A 33 -1.40 25.11 7.19
C LEU A 33 -2.47 26.15 7.59
N SER A 34 -3.36 26.49 6.67
CA SER A 34 -4.51 27.34 6.97
C SER A 34 -5.38 26.73 8.08
N PRO A 35 -6.12 27.55 8.85
CA PRO A 35 -7.04 27.02 9.86
C PRO A 35 -8.06 26.02 9.29
N ALA A 36 -8.54 26.24 8.06
CA ALA A 36 -9.42 25.34 7.36
C ALA A 36 -8.74 23.98 7.04
N ALA A 37 -7.47 24.02 6.59
CA ALA A 37 -6.70 22.82 6.36
C ALA A 37 -6.41 22.06 7.66
N LEU A 38 -6.10 22.75 8.75
CA LEU A 38 -5.90 22.11 10.05
C LEU A 38 -7.18 21.43 10.56
N ALA A 39 -8.34 22.06 10.39
CA ALA A 39 -9.63 21.47 10.75
C ALA A 39 -9.95 20.23 9.89
N ALA A 40 -9.65 20.29 8.57
CA ALA A 40 -9.82 19.16 7.65
C ALA A 40 -8.80 18.03 7.86
N ALA A 41 -7.63 18.35 8.45
CA ALA A 41 -6.56 17.40 8.76
C ALA A 41 -6.81 16.57 10.02
N ALA A 42 -8.00 16.63 10.64
CA ALA A 42 -8.31 15.86 11.84
C ALA A 42 -7.81 14.41 11.72
N PRO A 43 -7.11 13.88 12.74
CA PRO A 43 -6.38 12.62 12.64
C PRO A 43 -7.33 11.46 12.34
N VAL A 44 -7.20 10.86 11.16
CA VAL A 44 -7.89 9.63 10.82
C VAL A 44 -7.00 8.49 11.27
N THR A 45 -7.30 7.94 12.43
CA THR A 45 -6.53 6.87 13.08
C THR A 45 -6.69 5.50 12.41
N ARG A 46 -7.56 5.35 11.41
CA ARG A 46 -7.93 4.05 10.84
C ARG A 46 -7.48 3.92 9.39
N THR A 47 -6.86 2.78 9.08
CA THR A 47 -6.48 2.41 7.71
C THR A 47 -7.71 2.16 6.83
N ALA A 48 -7.65 2.54 5.54
CA ALA A 48 -8.67 2.15 4.57
C ALA A 48 -8.59 0.66 4.27
N PHE A 49 -9.73 0.08 4.02
CA PHE A 49 -9.82 -1.26 3.45
C PHE A 49 -9.97 -1.16 1.93
N SER A 50 -9.19 -1.97 1.20
CA SER A 50 -9.37 -2.09 -0.23
C SER A 50 -10.65 -2.86 -0.56
N PRO A 51 -11.51 -2.30 -1.41
CA PRO A 51 -12.68 -3.00 -1.94
C PRO A 51 -12.35 -4.32 -2.63
N ILE A 52 -11.28 -4.33 -3.39
CA ILE A 52 -10.82 -5.49 -4.16
C ILE A 52 -10.38 -6.63 -3.24
N VAL A 53 -9.66 -6.29 -2.17
CA VAL A 53 -9.20 -7.26 -1.17
C VAL A 53 -10.37 -7.83 -0.38
N ILE A 54 -11.33 -7.00 0.04
CA ILE A 54 -12.55 -7.47 0.73
C ILE A 54 -13.31 -8.45 -0.17
N ALA A 55 -13.56 -8.10 -1.43
CA ALA A 55 -14.25 -8.97 -2.37
C ALA A 55 -13.54 -10.31 -2.54
N GLY A 56 -12.20 -10.31 -2.62
CA GLY A 56 -11.41 -11.53 -2.72
C GLY A 56 -11.50 -12.41 -1.47
N PHE A 57 -11.42 -11.83 -0.27
CA PHE A 57 -11.63 -12.59 0.98
C PHE A 57 -13.04 -13.15 1.09
N VAL A 58 -14.05 -12.38 0.70
CA VAL A 58 -15.45 -12.87 0.69
C VAL A 58 -15.59 -14.06 -0.23
N ARG A 59 -15.02 -14.02 -1.45
CA ARG A 59 -15.01 -15.16 -2.39
C ARG A 59 -14.37 -16.41 -1.77
N ALA A 60 -13.19 -16.24 -1.18
CA ALA A 60 -12.47 -17.35 -0.57
C ALA A 60 -13.22 -17.97 0.62
N ILE A 61 -13.79 -17.14 1.50
CA ILE A 61 -14.57 -17.57 2.65
C ILE A 61 -15.84 -18.29 2.20
N GLU A 62 -16.57 -17.77 1.20
CA GLU A 62 -17.78 -18.41 0.69
C GLU A 62 -17.49 -19.74 0.01
N ALA A 63 -16.44 -19.83 -0.81
CA ALA A 63 -16.00 -21.10 -1.38
C ALA A 63 -15.70 -22.15 -0.29
N ALA A 64 -14.98 -21.74 0.76
CA ALA A 64 -14.67 -22.61 1.90
C ALA A 64 -15.93 -23.02 2.69
N LEU A 65 -16.86 -22.09 2.91
CA LEU A 65 -18.13 -22.37 3.60
C LEU A 65 -19.00 -23.32 2.79
N ILE A 66 -19.12 -23.13 1.47
CA ILE A 66 -19.86 -24.04 0.58
C ILE A 66 -19.25 -25.44 0.63
N ALA A 67 -17.91 -25.53 0.46
CA ALA A 67 -17.21 -26.80 0.54
C ALA A 67 -17.41 -27.48 1.92
N PHE A 68 -17.33 -26.71 2.99
CA PHE A 68 -17.54 -27.21 4.35
C PHE A 68 -18.93 -27.80 4.55
N VAL A 69 -19.99 -27.10 4.10
CA VAL A 69 -21.37 -27.60 4.20
C VAL A 69 -21.58 -28.86 3.36
N GLY A 70 -21.03 -28.89 2.14
CA GLY A 70 -21.07 -30.09 1.29
C GLY A 70 -20.39 -31.28 1.94
N MET A 71 -19.22 -31.09 2.55
CA MET A 71 -18.48 -32.10 3.30
C MET A 71 -19.22 -32.53 4.55
N LEU A 72 -19.80 -31.58 5.30
CA LEU A 72 -20.59 -31.89 6.50
C LEU A 72 -21.80 -32.75 6.15
N ALA A 73 -22.56 -32.38 5.11
CA ALA A 73 -23.68 -33.18 4.64
C ALA A 73 -23.25 -34.58 4.15
N TYR A 74 -22.06 -34.68 3.52
CA TYR A 74 -21.49 -35.94 3.09
C TYR A 74 -21.10 -36.81 4.30
N TYR A 75 -20.35 -36.31 5.27
CA TYR A 75 -19.90 -37.07 6.43
C TYR A 75 -21.04 -37.46 7.38
N THR A 76 -22.09 -36.65 7.48
CA THR A 76 -23.21 -36.96 8.38
C THR A 76 -24.21 -37.93 7.80
N TYR A 77 -24.39 -37.95 6.49
CA TYR A 77 -25.44 -38.75 5.85
C TYR A 77 -24.91 -39.86 4.92
N VAL A 78 -23.97 -39.58 4.04
CA VAL A 78 -23.52 -40.54 3.01
C VAL A 78 -22.44 -41.48 3.56
N PHE A 79 -21.42 -40.89 4.20
CA PHE A 79 -20.26 -41.66 4.67
C PHE A 79 -20.61 -42.80 5.63
N PRO A 80 -21.54 -42.65 6.59
CA PRO A 80 -21.91 -43.77 7.47
C PRO A 80 -22.61 -44.93 6.74
N ALA A 81 -23.30 -44.64 5.63
CA ALA A 81 -24.06 -45.65 4.88
C ALA A 81 -23.24 -46.31 3.76
N GLU A 82 -22.38 -45.52 3.05
CA GLU A 82 -21.72 -45.95 1.82
C GLU A 82 -20.18 -45.94 1.94
N GLY A 83 -19.62 -45.44 3.03
CA GLY A 83 -18.19 -45.25 3.18
C GLY A 83 -17.64 -44.14 2.31
N PHE A 84 -16.32 -44.18 2.05
CA PHE A 84 -15.66 -43.16 1.25
C PHE A 84 -16.00 -43.27 -0.23
N ARG A 85 -16.57 -42.22 -0.82
CA ARG A 85 -16.97 -42.11 -2.23
C ARG A 85 -16.36 -40.87 -2.88
N TRP A 86 -15.35 -41.08 -3.72
CA TRP A 86 -14.65 -40.03 -4.44
C TRP A 86 -15.54 -39.07 -5.26
N PRO A 87 -16.61 -39.52 -5.94
CA PRO A 87 -17.48 -38.64 -6.73
C PRO A 87 -18.12 -37.50 -5.93
N TYR A 88 -18.46 -37.73 -4.68
CA TYR A 88 -19.04 -36.66 -3.82
C TYR A 88 -18.01 -35.54 -3.57
N ILE A 89 -16.73 -35.90 -3.37
CA ILE A 89 -15.68 -34.90 -3.16
C ILE A 89 -15.50 -34.03 -4.40
N VAL A 90 -15.48 -34.66 -5.59
CA VAL A 90 -15.41 -33.95 -6.88
C VAL A 90 -16.64 -33.06 -7.09
N ALA A 91 -17.85 -33.54 -6.78
CA ALA A 91 -19.08 -32.77 -6.87
C ALA A 91 -19.07 -31.57 -5.94
N ILE A 92 -18.62 -31.72 -4.67
CA ILE A 92 -18.49 -30.63 -3.70
C ILE A 92 -17.52 -29.56 -4.23
N ALA A 93 -16.35 -29.97 -4.69
CA ALA A 93 -15.36 -29.05 -5.25
C ALA A 93 -15.92 -28.33 -6.49
N GLY A 94 -16.53 -29.06 -7.42
CA GLY A 94 -17.14 -28.52 -8.64
C GLY A 94 -18.26 -27.51 -8.36
N ILE A 95 -19.18 -27.85 -7.46
CA ILE A 95 -20.28 -26.94 -7.03
C ILE A 95 -19.70 -25.70 -6.35
N SER A 96 -18.68 -25.85 -5.50
CA SER A 96 -18.07 -24.71 -4.82
C SER A 96 -17.42 -23.73 -5.80
N ILE A 97 -16.64 -24.23 -6.76
CA ILE A 97 -15.99 -23.41 -7.80
C ILE A 97 -17.05 -22.74 -8.70
N LEU A 98 -18.03 -23.53 -9.20
CA LEU A 98 -19.08 -23.04 -10.08
C LEU A 98 -19.93 -21.98 -9.40
N SER A 99 -20.18 -22.11 -8.10
CA SER A 99 -20.91 -21.11 -7.33
C SER A 99 -20.18 -19.77 -7.28
N VAL A 100 -18.86 -19.77 -7.02
CA VAL A 100 -18.06 -18.54 -7.03
C VAL A 100 -18.09 -17.86 -8.40
N VAL A 101 -17.96 -18.65 -9.49
CA VAL A 101 -18.05 -18.14 -10.87
C VAL A 101 -19.44 -17.57 -11.16
N ALA A 102 -20.50 -18.26 -10.76
CA ALA A 102 -21.87 -17.80 -10.94
C ALA A 102 -22.14 -16.50 -10.15
N PHE A 103 -21.65 -16.41 -8.92
CA PHE A 103 -21.79 -15.22 -8.08
C PHE A 103 -21.02 -14.02 -8.65
N GLU A 104 -19.86 -14.24 -9.25
CA GLU A 104 -19.11 -13.21 -9.99
C GLU A 104 -19.89 -12.73 -11.22
N ALA A 105 -20.42 -13.64 -12.02
CA ALA A 105 -21.20 -13.32 -13.23
C ALA A 105 -22.45 -12.47 -12.93
N VAL A 106 -23.03 -12.62 -11.74
CA VAL A 106 -24.21 -11.85 -11.29
C VAL A 106 -23.81 -10.61 -10.46
N GLU A 107 -22.50 -10.28 -10.44
CA GLU A 107 -21.93 -9.08 -9.78
C GLU A 107 -22.25 -8.98 -8.27
N ILE A 108 -22.35 -10.12 -7.57
CA ILE A 108 -22.67 -10.15 -6.13
C ILE A 108 -21.49 -9.63 -5.27
N TYR A 109 -20.26 -9.68 -5.77
CA TYR A 109 -19.05 -9.29 -5.03
C TYR A 109 -18.71 -7.81 -5.12
N GLN A 110 -19.47 -7.01 -5.87
CA GLN A 110 -19.26 -5.58 -5.93
C GLN A 110 -19.70 -4.91 -4.62
N ILE A 111 -18.94 -3.92 -4.14
CA ILE A 111 -19.23 -3.23 -2.87
C ILE A 111 -20.62 -2.58 -2.87
N HIS A 112 -21.04 -2.04 -4.02
CA HIS A 112 -22.40 -1.48 -4.16
C HIS A 112 -23.50 -2.51 -3.90
N ALA A 113 -23.25 -3.79 -4.21
CA ALA A 113 -24.20 -4.87 -3.94
C ALA A 113 -24.42 -5.07 -2.43
N PHE A 114 -23.38 -4.86 -1.61
CA PHE A 114 -23.49 -5.01 -0.15
C PHE A 114 -24.36 -3.93 0.52
N ARG A 115 -24.68 -2.84 -0.19
CA ARG A 115 -25.55 -1.76 0.33
C ARG A 115 -27.06 -2.06 0.16
N ARG A 116 -27.43 -2.98 -0.77
CA ARG A 116 -28.83 -3.32 -1.09
C ARG A 116 -29.11 -4.80 -0.77
N PRO A 117 -29.32 -5.16 0.52
CA PRO A 117 -29.33 -6.55 0.97
C PRO A 117 -30.43 -7.40 0.33
N LEU A 118 -31.67 -6.90 0.18
CA LEU A 118 -32.77 -7.67 -0.39
C LEU A 118 -32.50 -8.08 -1.84
N ARG A 119 -32.03 -7.15 -2.68
CA ARG A 119 -31.71 -7.44 -4.08
C ARG A 119 -30.54 -8.41 -4.19
N GLN A 120 -29.55 -8.26 -3.32
CA GLN A 120 -28.41 -9.15 -3.26
C GLN A 120 -28.81 -10.57 -2.85
N MET A 121 -29.65 -10.72 -1.83
CA MET A 121 -30.15 -12.02 -1.38
C MET A 121 -30.96 -12.73 -2.48
N ALA A 122 -31.82 -12.01 -3.22
CA ALA A 122 -32.55 -12.58 -4.34
C ALA A 122 -31.61 -13.07 -5.46
N ARG A 123 -30.60 -12.28 -5.83
CA ARG A 123 -29.59 -12.68 -6.82
C ARG A 123 -28.78 -13.89 -6.35
N LEU A 124 -28.40 -13.93 -5.08
CA LEU A 124 -27.68 -15.06 -4.49
C LEU A 124 -28.52 -16.34 -4.52
N LEU A 125 -29.78 -16.27 -4.10
CA LEU A 125 -30.71 -17.42 -4.15
C LEU A 125 -30.85 -17.95 -5.57
N SER A 126 -31.07 -17.07 -6.55
CA SER A 126 -31.23 -17.49 -7.96
C SER A 126 -29.97 -18.11 -8.52
N ALA A 127 -28.78 -17.50 -8.30
CA ALA A 127 -27.50 -18.03 -8.76
C ALA A 127 -27.15 -19.37 -8.09
N TRP A 128 -27.34 -19.48 -6.77
CA TRP A 128 -27.13 -20.72 -6.01
C TRP A 128 -28.03 -21.85 -6.50
N SER A 129 -29.33 -21.60 -6.69
CA SER A 129 -30.28 -22.60 -7.20
C SER A 129 -29.94 -22.99 -8.63
N LEU A 130 -29.54 -22.05 -9.48
CA LEU A 130 -29.11 -22.31 -10.85
C LEU A 130 -27.90 -23.25 -10.92
N VAL A 131 -26.90 -23.06 -10.02
CA VAL A 131 -25.72 -23.94 -9.95
C VAL A 131 -26.12 -25.40 -9.68
N PHE A 132 -27.04 -25.62 -8.72
CA PHE A 132 -27.53 -26.97 -8.43
C PHE A 132 -28.34 -27.55 -9.60
N LEU A 133 -29.17 -26.73 -10.24
CA LEU A 133 -29.92 -27.14 -11.43
C LEU A 133 -28.99 -27.56 -12.57
N LEU A 134 -27.93 -26.77 -12.81
CA LEU A 134 -26.90 -27.11 -13.81
C LEU A 134 -26.11 -28.37 -13.43
N ALA A 135 -25.78 -28.56 -12.16
CA ALA A 135 -25.08 -29.76 -11.70
C ALA A 135 -25.96 -31.03 -11.88
N ILE A 136 -27.25 -30.95 -11.58
CA ILE A 136 -28.20 -32.04 -11.82
C ILE A 136 -28.38 -32.30 -13.32
N ALA A 137 -28.55 -31.26 -14.12
CA ALA A 137 -28.64 -31.38 -15.57
C ALA A 137 -27.39 -32.00 -16.20
N ALA A 138 -26.20 -31.57 -15.77
CA ALA A 138 -24.94 -32.13 -16.22
C ALA A 138 -24.82 -33.62 -15.86
N SER A 139 -25.18 -34.00 -14.65
CA SER A 139 -25.20 -35.40 -14.21
C SER A 139 -26.09 -36.27 -15.10
N PHE A 140 -27.25 -35.74 -15.48
CA PHE A 140 -28.20 -36.44 -16.35
C PHE A 140 -27.74 -36.51 -17.80
N LEU A 141 -27.31 -35.39 -18.40
CA LEU A 141 -26.88 -35.29 -19.79
C LEU A 141 -25.60 -36.06 -20.10
N LEU A 142 -24.65 -36.07 -19.18
CA LEU A 142 -23.38 -36.78 -19.34
C LEU A 142 -23.49 -38.28 -19.01
N LYS A 143 -24.73 -38.75 -18.71
CA LYS A 143 -24.98 -40.16 -18.32
C LYS A 143 -23.97 -40.65 -17.29
N LEU A 144 -23.64 -39.78 -16.34
CA LEU A 144 -22.77 -40.15 -15.24
C LEU A 144 -23.57 -41.13 -14.37
N ASP A 145 -23.16 -42.41 -14.36
CA ASP A 145 -23.73 -43.43 -13.45
C ASP A 145 -23.34 -43.13 -12.00
N LEU A 146 -23.61 -41.93 -11.56
CA LEU A 146 -23.29 -41.45 -10.22
C LEU A 146 -24.59 -41.22 -9.44
N PRO A 147 -25.05 -42.21 -8.66
CA PRO A 147 -26.23 -42.06 -7.85
C PRO A 147 -25.93 -41.19 -6.63
N PHE A 148 -25.94 -39.86 -6.84
CA PHE A 148 -25.91 -38.97 -5.69
C PHE A 148 -27.18 -39.08 -4.87
N SER A 149 -27.06 -39.22 -3.57
CA SER A 149 -28.21 -39.23 -2.65
C SER A 149 -29.00 -37.93 -2.79
N ARG A 150 -30.33 -38.08 -3.01
CA ARG A 150 -31.24 -36.94 -3.07
C ARG A 150 -31.26 -36.15 -1.76
N VAL A 151 -31.19 -36.85 -0.64
CA VAL A 151 -31.14 -36.23 0.69
C VAL A 151 -29.88 -35.39 0.88
N TRP A 152 -28.74 -35.91 0.42
CA TRP A 152 -27.51 -35.15 0.42
C TRP A 152 -27.59 -33.90 -0.45
N LEU A 153 -28.12 -33.99 -1.66
CA LEU A 153 -28.29 -32.84 -2.57
C LEU A 153 -29.17 -31.74 -1.94
N VAL A 154 -30.33 -32.13 -1.38
CA VAL A 154 -31.24 -31.18 -0.71
C VAL A 154 -30.61 -30.59 0.55
N GLY A 155 -29.95 -31.41 1.35
CA GLY A 155 -29.24 -30.98 2.55
C GLY A 155 -28.08 -30.04 2.22
N PHE A 156 -27.31 -30.30 1.16
CA PHE A 156 -26.23 -29.43 0.70
C PHE A 156 -26.78 -28.10 0.16
N TRP A 157 -27.83 -28.16 -0.70
CA TRP A 157 -28.46 -26.94 -1.21
C TRP A 157 -29.07 -26.09 -0.09
N GLY A 158 -29.86 -26.68 0.81
CA GLY A 158 -30.53 -25.96 1.90
C GLY A 158 -29.57 -25.45 2.96
N GLY A 159 -28.63 -26.29 3.41
CA GLY A 159 -27.58 -25.91 4.36
C GLY A 159 -26.65 -24.83 3.79
N GLY A 160 -26.24 -24.97 2.53
CA GLY A 160 -25.45 -23.98 1.84
C GLY A 160 -26.17 -22.64 1.73
N LEU A 161 -27.45 -22.64 1.37
CA LEU A 161 -28.26 -21.43 1.31
C LEU A 161 -28.35 -20.73 2.68
N ILE A 162 -28.60 -21.46 3.75
CA ILE A 162 -28.67 -20.88 5.11
C ILE A 162 -27.33 -20.23 5.47
N VAL A 163 -26.21 -20.93 5.27
CA VAL A 163 -24.87 -20.42 5.59
C VAL A 163 -24.51 -19.20 4.73
N LEU A 164 -24.84 -19.21 3.44
CA LEU A 164 -24.62 -18.08 2.54
C LEU A 164 -25.45 -16.86 2.95
N LEU A 165 -26.72 -17.02 3.31
CA LEU A 165 -27.58 -15.92 3.78
C LEU A 165 -27.06 -15.35 5.11
N MET A 166 -26.60 -16.22 6.03
CA MET A 166 -25.97 -15.79 7.28
C MET A 166 -24.69 -15.02 7.03
N SER A 167 -23.79 -15.53 6.17
CA SER A 167 -22.53 -14.86 5.83
C SER A 167 -22.78 -13.47 5.25
N ARG A 168 -23.79 -13.33 4.37
CA ARG A 168 -24.20 -12.04 3.78
C ARG A 168 -24.80 -11.08 4.79
N SER A 169 -25.57 -11.57 5.73
CA SER A 169 -26.12 -10.75 6.81
C SER A 169 -25.00 -10.19 7.71
N ILE A 170 -24.05 -11.04 8.08
CA ILE A 170 -22.86 -10.62 8.86
C ILE A 170 -22.03 -9.60 8.06
N LEU A 171 -21.77 -9.89 6.79
CA LEU A 171 -21.00 -8.98 5.92
C LEU A 171 -21.69 -7.62 5.77
N TYR A 172 -23.00 -7.58 5.60
CA TYR A 172 -23.77 -6.34 5.56
C TYR A 172 -23.58 -5.50 6.83
N LEU A 173 -23.64 -6.13 8.01
CA LEU A 173 -23.41 -5.43 9.28
C LEU A 173 -21.99 -4.89 9.39
N LEU A 174 -20.99 -5.70 8.99
CA LEU A 174 -19.58 -5.28 8.97
C LEU A 174 -19.33 -4.11 8.00
N VAL A 175 -19.84 -4.21 6.77
CA VAL A 175 -19.71 -3.14 5.76
C VAL A 175 -20.37 -1.86 6.25
N ARG A 176 -21.56 -1.94 6.86
CA ARG A 176 -22.24 -0.80 7.46
C ARG A 176 -21.41 -0.15 8.58
N GLN A 177 -20.78 -0.95 9.43
CA GLN A 177 -19.87 -0.44 10.46
C GLN A 177 -18.63 0.21 9.85
N TRP A 178 -17.98 -0.43 8.85
CA TRP A 178 -16.80 0.12 8.19
C TRP A 178 -17.08 1.40 7.41
N MET A 179 -18.28 1.55 6.85
CA MET A 179 -18.72 2.81 6.24
C MET A 179 -18.87 3.92 7.27
N ARG A 180 -19.51 3.64 8.43
CA ARG A 180 -19.62 4.61 9.54
C ARG A 180 -18.24 5.03 10.06
N ASP A 181 -17.31 4.09 10.14
CA ASP A 181 -15.94 4.32 10.56
C ASP A 181 -15.07 5.01 9.49
N GLY A 182 -15.59 5.28 8.29
CA GLY A 182 -14.86 5.89 7.17
C GLY A 182 -13.76 5.01 6.57
N ARG A 183 -13.78 3.67 6.81
CA ARG A 183 -12.75 2.74 6.32
C ARG A 183 -12.93 2.34 4.85
N LEU A 184 -14.14 2.50 4.30
CA LEU A 184 -14.47 2.16 2.91
C LEU A 184 -14.60 3.39 2.02
N THR A 185 -14.35 4.59 2.55
CA THR A 185 -14.40 5.83 1.79
C THR A 185 -12.99 6.30 1.45
N ARG A 186 -12.75 6.61 0.19
CA ARG A 186 -11.49 7.23 -0.28
C ARG A 186 -11.53 8.73 0.01
N ARG A 187 -10.61 9.18 0.86
CA ARG A 187 -10.43 10.61 1.15
C ARG A 187 -9.78 11.27 -0.04
N THR A 188 -10.51 12.15 -0.68
CA THR A 188 -10.15 12.74 -1.96
C THR A 188 -9.94 14.24 -1.82
N VAL A 189 -8.93 14.74 -2.51
CA VAL A 189 -8.63 16.16 -2.67
C VAL A 189 -8.74 16.53 -4.14
N ILE A 190 -9.31 17.69 -4.42
CA ILE A 190 -9.36 18.25 -5.78
C ILE A 190 -8.26 19.29 -5.91
N VAL A 191 -7.48 19.18 -6.98
CA VAL A 191 -6.46 20.16 -7.35
C VAL A 191 -6.94 20.96 -8.56
N GLY A 192 -7.14 22.27 -8.34
CA GLY A 192 -7.72 23.20 -9.29
C GLY A 192 -9.16 23.57 -8.91
N GLY A 193 -9.38 24.87 -8.67
CA GLY A 193 -10.67 25.46 -8.36
C GLY A 193 -11.36 26.04 -9.60
N GLY A 194 -12.38 26.88 -9.35
CA GLY A 194 -13.19 27.52 -10.38
C GLY A 194 -14.22 26.59 -11.02
N ALA A 195 -14.84 27.02 -12.13
CA ALA A 195 -15.96 26.29 -12.74
C ALA A 195 -15.71 24.81 -13.06
N PRO A 196 -14.52 24.37 -13.55
CA PRO A 196 -14.27 22.94 -13.75
C PRO A 196 -14.23 22.15 -12.45
N GLY A 197 -13.65 22.72 -11.38
CA GLY A 197 -13.61 22.09 -10.05
C GLY A 197 -15.00 21.98 -9.44
N GLU A 198 -15.82 23.01 -9.60
CA GLU A 198 -17.20 23.08 -9.12
C GLU A 198 -18.08 22.03 -9.78
N ALA A 199 -18.05 21.95 -11.11
CA ALA A 199 -18.76 20.92 -11.88
C ALA A 199 -18.33 19.50 -11.51
N LEU A 200 -17.03 19.28 -11.24
CA LEU A 200 -16.53 18.00 -10.76
C LEU A 200 -17.07 17.66 -9.36
N ILE A 201 -17.08 18.63 -8.44
CA ILE A 201 -17.59 18.42 -7.07
C ILE A 201 -19.08 18.09 -7.11
N GLU A 202 -19.86 18.80 -7.90
CA GLU A 202 -21.29 18.53 -8.07
C GLU A 202 -21.52 17.13 -8.63
N ALA A 203 -20.83 16.77 -9.71
CA ALA A 203 -20.93 15.45 -10.31
C ALA A 203 -20.54 14.31 -9.35
N LEU A 204 -19.61 14.54 -8.42
CA LEU A 204 -19.24 13.57 -7.40
C LEU A 204 -20.26 13.53 -6.24
N LYS A 205 -20.90 14.64 -5.90
CA LYS A 205 -21.92 14.71 -4.84
C LYS A 205 -23.25 14.09 -5.26
N ASP A 206 -23.64 14.22 -6.53
CA ASP A 206 -24.89 13.67 -7.06
C ASP A 206 -24.91 12.13 -7.08
N GLN A 207 -23.78 11.51 -6.75
CA GLN A 207 -23.67 10.04 -6.70
C GLN A 207 -23.92 9.52 -5.29
N GLU A 208 -25.15 9.04 -5.04
CA GLU A 208 -25.52 8.42 -3.75
C GLU A 208 -24.61 7.23 -3.35
N ASP A 209 -24.04 6.53 -4.32
CA ASP A 209 -23.24 5.31 -4.13
C ASP A 209 -21.71 5.54 -4.25
N SER A 210 -21.24 6.80 -4.24
CA SER A 210 -19.80 7.09 -4.36
C SER A 210 -19.03 6.62 -3.13
N ASP A 211 -17.88 5.97 -3.38
CA ASP A 211 -16.88 5.63 -2.36
C ASP A 211 -15.91 6.79 -2.07
N VAL A 212 -16.11 7.95 -2.74
CA VAL A 212 -15.26 9.13 -2.68
C VAL A 212 -15.82 10.16 -1.71
N ARG A 213 -14.98 10.63 -0.79
CA ARG A 213 -15.28 11.76 0.10
C ARG A 213 -14.33 12.91 -0.21
N VAL A 214 -14.83 13.94 -0.87
CA VAL A 214 -14.06 15.15 -1.14
C VAL A 214 -13.88 15.95 0.16
N ILE A 215 -12.63 16.25 0.53
CA ILE A 215 -12.26 16.94 1.78
C ILE A 215 -12.14 18.45 1.54
N GLY A 216 -11.61 18.82 0.39
CA GLY A 216 -11.41 20.24 0.03
C GLY A 216 -10.66 20.40 -1.29
N VAL A 217 -10.37 21.65 -1.60
CA VAL A 217 -9.74 22.07 -2.85
C VAL A 217 -8.40 22.74 -2.56
N PHE A 218 -7.38 22.44 -3.36
CA PHE A 218 -6.09 23.12 -3.38
C PHE A 218 -5.88 23.78 -4.74
N ASP A 219 -5.47 25.04 -4.76
CA ASP A 219 -5.20 25.77 -6.00
C ASP A 219 -4.15 26.85 -5.76
N ASP A 220 -3.13 26.90 -6.63
CA ASP A 220 -2.05 27.89 -6.59
C ASP A 220 -2.50 29.30 -7.03
N ARG A 221 -3.69 29.45 -7.62
CA ARG A 221 -4.24 30.74 -8.03
C ARG A 221 -4.83 31.48 -6.85
N ASN A 222 -4.59 32.79 -6.78
CA ASN A 222 -5.15 33.69 -5.77
C ASN A 222 -6.04 34.78 -6.37
N ASP A 223 -6.57 34.54 -7.58
CA ASP A 223 -7.43 35.45 -8.32
C ASP A 223 -8.90 35.00 -8.25
N GLU A 224 -9.77 35.76 -8.93
CA GLU A 224 -11.21 35.46 -9.05
C GLU A 224 -11.52 34.06 -9.63
N ARG A 225 -10.53 33.46 -10.34
CA ARG A 225 -10.65 32.09 -10.91
C ARG A 225 -10.42 30.99 -9.90
N SER A 226 -10.09 31.32 -8.67
CA SER A 226 -9.94 30.38 -7.55
C SER A 226 -10.60 30.94 -6.29
N PRO A 227 -11.93 30.94 -6.23
CA PRO A 227 -12.67 31.45 -5.08
C PRO A 227 -12.34 30.66 -3.80
N THR A 228 -12.54 31.31 -2.66
CA THR A 228 -12.32 30.69 -1.33
C THR A 228 -13.22 29.49 -1.06
N HIS A 229 -14.35 29.41 -1.79
CA HIS A 229 -15.27 28.28 -1.73
C HIS A 229 -15.55 27.78 -3.16
N CYS A 230 -15.51 26.48 -3.37
CA CYS A 230 -15.76 25.84 -4.66
C CYS A 230 -16.71 24.65 -4.43
N GLY A 231 -17.89 24.66 -5.03
CA GLY A 231 -18.91 23.62 -4.85
C GLY A 231 -19.29 23.38 -3.37
N GLY A 232 -19.31 24.44 -2.55
CA GLY A 232 -19.59 24.34 -1.10
C GLY A 232 -18.45 23.79 -0.24
N LEU A 233 -17.26 23.59 -0.81
CA LEU A 233 -16.05 23.18 -0.09
C LEU A 233 -15.06 24.36 0.01
N SER A 234 -14.34 24.44 1.14
CA SER A 234 -13.34 25.46 1.34
C SER A 234 -12.06 25.18 0.55
N LYS A 235 -11.42 26.24 0.02
CA LYS A 235 -10.04 26.19 -0.44
C LYS A 235 -9.13 26.01 0.77
N LEU A 236 -8.36 24.93 0.81
CA LEU A 236 -7.49 24.58 1.94
C LEU A 236 -6.10 25.21 1.83
N GLY A 237 -5.64 25.54 0.61
CA GLY A 237 -4.33 26.15 0.39
C GLY A 237 -3.83 25.98 -1.04
N THR A 238 -2.52 26.09 -1.20
CA THR A 238 -1.79 25.87 -2.46
C THR A 238 -1.39 24.40 -2.62
N VAL A 239 -0.86 24.02 -3.79
CA VAL A 239 -0.35 22.65 -4.04
C VAL A 239 0.84 22.32 -3.14
N ASP A 240 1.66 23.30 -2.78
CA ASP A 240 2.76 23.10 -1.83
C ASP A 240 2.23 22.83 -0.40
N ASP A 241 1.15 23.50 0.01
CA ASP A 241 0.47 23.25 1.28
C ASP A 241 -0.18 21.85 1.30
N PHE A 242 -0.62 21.37 0.12
CA PHE A 242 -1.18 20.04 0.01
C PHE A 242 -0.15 18.93 0.32
N VAL A 243 1.11 19.08 -0.08
CA VAL A 243 2.17 18.11 0.27
C VAL A 243 2.32 17.99 1.80
N GLU A 244 2.33 19.11 2.51
CA GLU A 244 2.39 19.11 3.99
C GLU A 244 1.09 18.58 4.62
N PHE A 245 -0.06 18.91 4.03
CA PHE A 245 -1.37 18.41 4.45
C PHE A 245 -1.45 16.88 4.33
N ALA A 246 -1.02 16.30 3.19
CA ALA A 246 -1.05 14.86 2.93
C ALA A 246 -0.07 14.06 3.82
N ARG A 247 0.93 14.73 4.41
CA ARG A 247 1.80 14.12 5.43
C ARG A 247 1.13 14.05 6.81
N ARG A 248 0.20 14.96 7.10
CA ARG A 248 -0.48 15.04 8.41
C ARG A 248 -1.77 14.26 8.48
N THR A 249 -2.41 14.00 7.33
CA THR A 249 -3.66 13.26 7.25
C THR A 249 -3.65 12.29 6.09
N ARG A 250 -4.42 11.22 6.20
CA ARG A 250 -4.57 10.25 5.13
C ARG A 250 -5.33 10.85 3.95
N ILE A 251 -4.72 10.82 2.77
CA ILE A 251 -5.32 11.08 1.48
C ILE A 251 -5.15 9.84 0.61
N ASP A 252 -6.21 9.41 -0.05
CA ASP A 252 -6.20 8.21 -0.89
C ASP A 252 -6.17 8.57 -2.37
N LEU A 253 -6.80 9.69 -2.76
CA LEU A 253 -7.00 10.07 -4.15
C LEU A 253 -6.86 11.57 -4.34
N VAL A 254 -6.20 11.97 -5.41
CA VAL A 254 -6.12 13.35 -5.89
C VAL A 254 -6.73 13.42 -7.29
N ILE A 255 -7.68 14.32 -7.49
CA ILE A 255 -8.28 14.54 -8.81
C ILE A 255 -7.93 15.94 -9.28
N PHE A 256 -7.24 16.02 -10.42
CA PHE A 256 -6.99 17.28 -11.10
C PHE A 256 -8.21 17.70 -11.92
N SER A 257 -8.72 18.90 -11.69
CA SER A 257 -9.80 19.51 -12.47
C SER A 257 -9.29 20.45 -13.56
N LEU A 258 -7.99 20.38 -13.87
CA LEU A 258 -7.35 21.21 -14.87
C LEU A 258 -7.61 20.68 -16.28
N PRO A 259 -7.80 21.55 -17.30
CA PRO A 259 -7.89 21.12 -18.68
C PRO A 259 -6.54 20.58 -19.17
N ILE A 260 -6.57 19.57 -20.05
CA ILE A 260 -5.35 18.94 -20.64
C ILE A 260 -4.48 20.00 -21.36
N SER A 261 -5.09 21.07 -21.89
CA SER A 261 -4.36 22.19 -22.52
C SER A 261 -3.39 22.93 -21.58
N ALA A 262 -3.52 22.74 -20.26
CA ALA A 262 -2.61 23.31 -19.27
C ALA A 262 -1.44 22.36 -18.93
N GLU A 263 -0.89 21.63 -19.91
CA GLU A 263 0.09 20.56 -19.76
C GLU A 263 1.30 20.97 -18.91
N ASN A 264 1.95 22.09 -19.21
CA ASN A 264 3.12 22.55 -18.46
C ASN A 264 2.82 22.77 -16.96
N ARG A 265 1.63 23.29 -16.67
CA ARG A 265 1.19 23.52 -15.30
C ARG A 265 0.86 22.20 -14.60
N LEU A 266 0.19 21.29 -15.31
CA LEU A 266 -0.11 19.95 -14.83
C LEU A 266 1.19 19.20 -14.50
N LEU A 267 2.18 19.21 -15.39
CA LEU A 267 3.49 18.57 -15.18
C LEU A 267 4.24 19.18 -13.99
N ALA A 268 4.20 20.50 -13.82
CA ALA A 268 4.83 21.17 -12.67
C ALA A 268 4.19 20.75 -11.34
N MET A 269 2.86 20.62 -11.30
CA MET A 269 2.14 20.15 -10.11
C MET A 269 2.36 18.66 -9.87
N LEU A 270 2.35 17.82 -10.90
CA LEU A 270 2.64 16.39 -10.80
C LEU A 270 4.04 16.15 -10.24
N LYS A 271 5.06 16.92 -10.68
CA LYS A 271 6.42 16.86 -10.11
C LYS A 271 6.47 17.15 -8.62
N LYS A 272 5.55 17.94 -8.07
CA LYS A 272 5.45 18.19 -6.63
C LYS A 272 4.74 17.06 -5.90
N LEU A 273 3.75 16.42 -6.52
CA LEU A 273 2.86 15.45 -5.87
C LEU A 273 3.30 13.99 -6.01
N TRP A 274 4.14 13.66 -7.01
CA TRP A 274 4.58 12.27 -7.23
C TRP A 274 5.36 11.64 -6.06
N VAL A 275 5.83 12.47 -5.12
CA VAL A 275 6.49 12.01 -3.88
C VAL A 275 5.51 11.43 -2.86
N LEU A 276 4.20 11.63 -3.04
CA LEU A 276 3.16 11.17 -2.13
C LEU A 276 2.65 9.76 -2.51
N PRO A 277 2.32 8.91 -1.54
CA PRO A 277 1.73 7.59 -1.78
C PRO A 277 0.21 7.69 -2.01
N VAL A 278 -0.22 8.42 -3.03
CA VAL A 278 -1.62 8.70 -3.38
C VAL A 278 -1.89 8.34 -4.84
N ASP A 279 -3.14 7.96 -5.13
CA ASP A 279 -3.58 7.79 -6.51
C ASP A 279 -3.84 9.17 -7.12
N ILE A 280 -3.37 9.40 -8.35
CA ILE A 280 -3.57 10.68 -9.04
C ILE A 280 -4.37 10.43 -10.32
N ARG A 281 -5.48 11.14 -10.45
CA ARG A 281 -6.38 11.10 -11.58
C ARG A 281 -6.57 12.48 -12.18
N LEU A 282 -6.79 12.56 -13.49
CA LEU A 282 -7.15 13.78 -14.18
C LEU A 282 -8.63 13.69 -14.59
N SER A 283 -9.43 14.66 -14.19
CA SER A 283 -10.84 14.72 -14.57
C SER A 283 -10.99 14.97 -16.07
N ALA A 284 -11.75 14.11 -16.74
CA ALA A 284 -12.16 14.27 -18.13
C ALA A 284 -13.53 14.97 -18.25
N HIS A 285 -14.15 15.32 -17.14
CA HIS A 285 -15.52 15.87 -17.11
C HIS A 285 -15.62 17.25 -17.77
N SER A 286 -14.59 18.09 -17.66
CA SER A 286 -14.55 19.43 -18.24
C SER A 286 -14.13 19.46 -19.73
N ASN A 287 -13.60 18.36 -20.24
CA ASN A 287 -13.15 18.27 -21.62
C ASN A 287 -14.30 17.72 -22.47
N LYS A 288 -14.82 18.55 -23.38
CA LYS A 288 -15.84 18.13 -24.37
C LYS A 288 -15.35 17.06 -25.37
N LEU A 289 -14.15 16.52 -25.15
CA LEU A 289 -13.59 15.43 -25.94
C LEU A 289 -14.31 14.14 -25.56
N ARG A 290 -15.22 13.70 -26.43
CA ARG A 290 -15.86 12.38 -26.35
C ARG A 290 -14.87 11.30 -26.81
N PHE A 291 -13.92 10.92 -25.93
CA PHE A 291 -13.10 9.75 -26.19
C PHE A 291 -13.94 8.47 -26.04
N ARG A 292 -13.51 7.39 -26.66
CA ARG A 292 -14.19 6.11 -26.54
C ARG A 292 -14.11 5.62 -25.08
N PRO A 293 -15.19 5.04 -24.51
CA PRO A 293 -15.27 4.62 -23.10
C PRO A 293 -14.12 3.74 -22.59
N ARG A 294 -13.41 3.06 -23.48
CA ARG A 294 -12.30 2.16 -23.15
C ARG A 294 -11.02 2.84 -22.68
N SER A 295 -10.91 4.15 -22.84
CA SER A 295 -9.69 4.93 -22.50
C SER A 295 -9.79 5.64 -21.15
N TYR A 296 -10.92 5.49 -20.43
CA TYR A 296 -11.17 6.13 -19.14
C TYR A 296 -11.44 5.10 -18.08
N SER A 297 -10.93 5.36 -16.87
CA SER A 297 -11.48 4.79 -15.65
C SER A 297 -12.65 5.66 -15.18
N TYR A 298 -13.50 5.13 -14.31
CA TYR A 298 -14.67 5.82 -13.82
C TYR A 298 -14.69 5.83 -12.30
N ILE A 299 -14.99 6.99 -11.72
CA ILE A 299 -15.33 7.14 -10.32
C ILE A 299 -16.84 7.36 -10.27
N GLY A 300 -17.61 6.28 -10.04
CA GLY A 300 -19.04 6.29 -10.26
C GLY A 300 -19.40 6.59 -11.72
N ALA A 301 -20.03 7.72 -12.00
CA ALA A 301 -20.35 8.19 -13.37
C ALA A 301 -19.32 9.19 -13.92
N VAL A 302 -18.33 9.62 -13.13
CA VAL A 302 -17.35 10.63 -13.55
C VAL A 302 -16.18 9.95 -14.28
N PRO A 303 -15.93 10.27 -15.56
CA PRO A 303 -14.77 9.75 -16.28
C PRO A 303 -13.50 10.44 -15.83
N VAL A 304 -12.46 9.65 -15.58
CA VAL A 304 -11.13 10.12 -15.18
C VAL A 304 -10.04 9.39 -15.96
N LEU A 305 -8.90 10.04 -16.15
CA LEU A 305 -7.68 9.46 -16.70
C LEU A 305 -6.75 9.10 -15.54
N ASP A 306 -6.26 7.87 -15.56
CA ASP A 306 -5.29 7.39 -14.59
C ASP A 306 -3.92 7.98 -14.93
N VAL A 307 -3.31 8.69 -13.98
CA VAL A 307 -2.00 9.34 -14.16
C VAL A 307 -0.94 8.61 -13.36
N PHE A 308 -1.16 8.44 -12.06
CA PHE A 308 -0.29 7.68 -11.17
C PHE A 308 -1.11 6.84 -10.21
N ASP A 309 -0.64 5.61 -9.98
CA ASP A 309 -1.15 4.72 -8.95
C ASP A 309 -0.18 4.60 -7.79
N ARG A 310 -0.68 4.20 -6.65
CA ARG A 310 0.17 3.81 -5.52
C ARG A 310 1.03 2.61 -5.92
N PRO A 311 2.32 2.63 -5.59
CA PRO A 311 3.24 1.58 -6.07
C PRO A 311 2.91 0.18 -5.53
N ILE A 312 2.40 0.09 -4.31
CA ILE A 312 1.95 -1.15 -3.70
C ILE A 312 0.51 -0.91 -3.24
N ALA A 313 -0.45 -1.57 -3.89
CA ALA A 313 -1.89 -1.39 -3.64
C ALA A 313 -2.59 -2.75 -3.51
N ASP A 314 -3.80 -2.75 -2.98
CA ASP A 314 -4.71 -3.89 -2.95
C ASP A 314 -4.06 -5.19 -2.47
N TRP A 315 -4.05 -6.23 -3.30
CA TRP A 315 -3.47 -7.53 -2.99
C TRP A 315 -1.97 -7.49 -2.76
N ASP A 316 -1.26 -6.57 -3.40
CA ASP A 316 0.18 -6.40 -3.22
C ASP A 316 0.52 -5.98 -1.79
N VAL A 317 -0.32 -5.15 -1.16
CA VAL A 317 -0.19 -4.80 0.26
C VAL A 317 -0.32 -6.03 1.14
N VAL A 318 -1.28 -6.91 0.84
CA VAL A 318 -1.53 -8.15 1.59
C VAL A 318 -0.36 -9.11 1.43
N MET A 319 0.07 -9.34 0.18
CA MET A 319 1.20 -10.22 -0.13
C MET A 319 2.50 -9.72 0.49
N LYS A 320 2.75 -8.42 0.41
CA LYS A 320 3.91 -7.78 1.05
C LYS A 320 3.88 -7.93 2.57
N TRP A 321 2.73 -7.69 3.19
CA TRP A 321 2.54 -7.85 4.62
C TRP A 321 2.76 -9.30 5.06
N LEU A 322 2.22 -10.27 4.32
CA LEU A 322 2.36 -11.70 4.59
C LEU A 322 3.82 -12.14 4.46
N PHE A 323 4.50 -11.72 3.40
CA PHE A 323 5.93 -11.97 3.18
C PHE A 323 6.77 -11.43 4.33
N ASP A 324 6.58 -10.16 4.71
CA ASP A 324 7.32 -9.53 5.81
C ASP A 324 7.09 -10.27 7.14
N ARG A 325 5.87 -10.77 7.41
CA ARG A 325 5.54 -11.49 8.65
C ARG A 325 6.07 -12.92 8.66
N ILE A 326 5.89 -13.68 7.57
CA ILE A 326 6.30 -15.10 7.52
C ILE A 326 7.81 -15.17 7.37
N VAL A 327 8.37 -14.59 6.33
CA VAL A 327 9.82 -14.68 6.07
C VAL A 327 10.60 -13.94 7.16
N GLY A 328 10.14 -12.75 7.56
CA GLY A 328 10.75 -12.01 8.67
C GLY A 328 10.66 -12.73 10.00
N GLY A 329 9.55 -13.43 10.28
CA GLY A 329 9.39 -14.27 11.46
C GLY A 329 10.33 -15.46 11.48
N LEU A 330 10.49 -16.15 10.35
CA LEU A 330 11.44 -17.26 10.20
C LEU A 330 12.89 -16.76 10.36
N MET A 331 13.23 -15.62 9.74
CA MET A 331 14.55 -15.00 9.89
C MET A 331 14.81 -14.56 11.32
N LEU A 332 13.82 -13.98 12.00
CA LEU A 332 13.93 -13.59 13.40
C LEU A 332 14.19 -14.81 14.29
N LEU A 333 13.43 -15.89 14.10
CA LEU A 333 13.59 -17.14 14.86
C LEU A 333 15.00 -17.72 14.69
N ALA A 334 15.49 -17.77 13.45
CA ALA A 334 16.84 -18.22 13.14
C ALA A 334 17.93 -17.30 13.72
N ALA A 335 17.69 -15.99 13.80
CA ALA A 335 18.63 -15.01 14.33
C ALA A 335 18.64 -14.94 15.87
N LEU A 336 17.61 -15.43 16.58
CA LEU A 336 17.50 -15.32 18.05
C LEU A 336 18.73 -15.82 18.81
N PRO A 337 19.33 -16.98 18.52
CA PRO A 337 20.54 -17.44 19.23
C PRO A 337 21.72 -16.48 19.07
N VAL A 338 21.94 -15.98 17.83
CA VAL A 338 23.00 -15.02 17.52
C VAL A 338 22.73 -13.69 18.23
N MET A 339 21.48 -13.23 18.23
CA MET A 339 21.08 -12.00 18.91
C MET A 339 21.28 -12.11 20.42
N ALA A 340 21.00 -13.26 21.03
CA ALA A 340 21.25 -13.49 22.46
C ALA A 340 22.75 -13.43 22.77
N ALA A 341 23.60 -14.09 21.97
CA ALA A 341 25.04 -14.05 22.13
C ALA A 341 25.60 -12.61 22.00
N VAL A 342 25.16 -11.85 21.01
CA VAL A 342 25.53 -10.44 20.83
C VAL A 342 25.06 -9.59 22.01
N ALA A 343 23.85 -9.80 22.51
CA ALA A 343 23.30 -9.07 23.67
C ALA A 343 24.16 -9.30 24.94
N ILE A 344 24.57 -10.53 25.18
CA ILE A 344 25.49 -10.88 26.30
C ILE A 344 26.84 -10.19 26.08
N ALA A 345 27.43 -10.30 24.89
CA ALA A 345 28.71 -9.68 24.57
C ALA A 345 28.70 -8.14 24.80
N ILE A 346 27.62 -7.44 24.38
CA ILE A 346 27.45 -6.01 24.60
C ILE A 346 27.41 -5.67 26.11
N LYS A 347 26.73 -6.50 26.91
CA LYS A 347 26.64 -6.29 28.37
C LYS A 347 27.97 -6.50 29.07
N LEU A 348 28.77 -7.44 28.59
CA LEU A 348 30.12 -7.70 29.12
C LEU A 348 31.13 -6.61 28.70
N ASP A 349 30.99 -6.04 27.48
CA ASP A 349 31.92 -5.05 26.93
C ASP A 349 31.73 -3.65 27.52
N SER A 350 30.46 -3.25 27.80
CA SER A 350 30.19 -1.88 28.32
C SER A 350 28.86 -1.80 29.10
N ARG A 351 28.81 -0.91 30.08
CA ARG A 351 27.60 -0.65 30.89
C ARG A 351 26.53 0.08 30.06
N GLY A 352 25.23 -0.26 30.27
CA GLY A 352 24.09 0.44 29.68
C GLY A 352 23.10 -0.48 28.97
N PRO A 353 22.12 0.06 28.20
CA PRO A 353 21.11 -0.72 27.49
C PRO A 353 21.71 -1.52 26.33
N ILE A 354 21.13 -2.67 26.02
CA ILE A 354 21.58 -3.54 24.91
C ILE A 354 21.15 -2.93 23.57
N LEU A 355 19.93 -2.39 23.54
CA LEU A 355 19.32 -1.83 22.32
C LEU A 355 19.49 -0.32 22.28
N PHE A 356 19.75 0.17 21.09
CA PHE A 356 19.75 1.57 20.72
C PHE A 356 18.56 1.86 19.81
N LYS A 357 17.85 2.96 20.05
CA LYS A 357 16.71 3.42 19.26
C LYS A 357 17.10 4.66 18.48
N GLN A 358 16.88 4.64 17.18
CA GLN A 358 17.20 5.76 16.31
C GLN A 358 15.96 6.20 15.53
N LYS A 359 15.68 7.50 15.52
CA LYS A 359 14.60 8.08 14.71
C LYS A 359 15.03 8.13 13.25
N ARG A 360 14.18 7.63 12.37
CA ARG A 360 14.35 7.57 10.93
C ARG A 360 13.06 7.96 10.22
N TYR A 361 13.17 8.40 8.97
CA TYR A 361 11.99 8.57 8.12
C TYR A 361 11.46 7.19 7.67
N GLY A 362 10.16 6.98 7.89
CA GLY A 362 9.41 5.81 7.47
C GLY A 362 8.54 6.09 6.23
N PHE A 363 7.46 5.33 6.10
CA PHE A 363 6.44 5.53 5.08
C PHE A 363 5.82 6.93 5.20
N ASN A 364 5.61 7.60 4.05
CA ASN A 364 5.07 8.97 3.98
C ASN A 364 5.80 10.00 4.86
N ASN A 365 7.11 9.83 5.07
CA ASN A 365 7.94 10.65 5.96
C ASN A 365 7.56 10.63 7.45
N ASP A 366 6.76 9.66 7.89
CA ASP A 366 6.50 9.48 9.31
C ASP A 366 7.79 9.15 10.06
N LEU A 367 7.96 9.73 11.25
CA LEU A 367 9.11 9.41 12.08
C LEU A 367 8.89 8.08 12.79
N ILE A 368 9.75 7.12 12.51
CA ILE A 368 9.76 5.79 13.13
C ILE A 368 11.00 5.58 13.99
N GLU A 369 10.87 4.78 15.04
CA GLU A 369 11.98 4.30 15.84
C GLU A 369 12.48 2.97 15.29
N VAL A 370 13.74 2.94 14.85
CA VAL A 370 14.44 1.76 14.36
C VAL A 370 15.32 1.19 15.47
N TYR A 371 15.21 -0.10 15.73
CA TYR A 371 15.99 -0.80 16.73
C TYR A 371 17.32 -1.29 16.16
N LYS A 372 18.39 -1.07 16.93
CA LYS A 372 19.73 -1.60 16.66
C LYS A 372 20.36 -2.11 17.95
N PHE A 373 21.35 -2.95 17.85
CA PHE A 373 22.24 -3.19 18.98
C PHE A 373 23.12 -1.96 19.21
N ARG A 374 23.38 -1.67 20.50
CA ARG A 374 24.30 -0.60 20.86
C ARG A 374 25.71 -0.97 20.47
N SER A 375 26.34 -0.13 19.66
CA SER A 375 27.73 -0.29 19.20
C SER A 375 28.67 0.79 19.72
N MET A 376 28.17 1.75 20.51
CA MET A 376 28.91 2.89 21.07
C MET A 376 28.74 2.98 22.57
N TYR A 377 29.67 3.64 23.25
CA TYR A 377 29.55 4.02 24.64
C TYR A 377 28.35 4.96 24.85
N VAL A 378 27.61 4.75 25.96
CA VAL A 378 26.32 5.46 26.20
C VAL A 378 26.49 6.98 26.20
N ASP A 379 27.52 7.46 26.85
CA ASP A 379 27.80 8.89 27.04
C ASP A 379 28.21 9.60 25.72
N GLN A 380 28.47 8.81 24.66
CA GLN A 380 28.92 9.28 23.37
C GLN A 380 27.98 8.92 22.22
N CYS A 381 26.80 8.37 22.56
CA CYS A 381 25.76 8.03 21.59
C CYS A 381 25.10 9.29 21.03
N ASP A 382 25.13 9.48 19.71
CA ASP A 382 24.42 10.54 19.01
C ASP A 382 23.12 9.97 18.40
N ALA A 383 21.99 10.17 19.09
CA ALA A 383 20.68 9.71 18.64
C ALA A 383 20.16 10.48 17.40
N THR A 384 20.70 11.68 17.16
CA THR A 384 20.33 12.56 16.04
C THR A 384 21.20 12.36 14.81
N ALA A 385 22.29 11.58 14.92
CA ALA A 385 23.27 11.32 13.86
C ALA A 385 23.84 12.59 13.18
N ASN A 386 24.06 13.63 13.97
CA ASN A 386 24.67 14.88 13.49
C ASN A 386 26.12 14.67 13.07
N LYS A 387 26.81 13.69 13.67
CA LYS A 387 28.22 13.39 13.38
C LYS A 387 28.33 11.97 12.82
N LEU A 388 28.67 11.86 11.53
CA LEU A 388 28.92 10.57 10.88
C LEU A 388 30.04 9.82 11.61
N VAL A 389 29.90 8.50 11.66
CA VAL A 389 30.87 7.61 12.32
C VAL A 389 31.93 7.22 11.31
N THR A 390 33.20 7.51 11.61
CA THR A 390 34.35 7.18 10.77
C THR A 390 34.98 5.83 11.13
N LYS A 391 35.90 5.31 10.28
CA LYS A 391 36.48 3.96 10.40
C LYS A 391 37.17 3.66 11.74
N HIS A 392 37.74 4.67 12.44
CA HIS A 392 38.42 4.52 13.73
C HIS A 392 37.83 5.41 14.82
N ASP A 393 36.51 5.59 14.79
CA ASP A 393 35.79 6.43 15.75
C ASP A 393 35.96 5.89 17.19
N PRO A 394 36.54 6.69 18.11
CA PRO A 394 36.78 6.25 19.50
C PRO A 394 35.49 5.98 20.29
N ARG A 395 34.36 6.48 19.83
CA ARG A 395 33.05 6.25 20.44
C ARG A 395 32.56 4.82 20.32
N VAL A 396 33.15 4.01 19.38
CA VAL A 396 32.73 2.64 19.08
C VAL A 396 33.42 1.66 20.01
N THR A 397 32.65 0.81 20.71
CA THR A 397 33.17 -0.23 21.62
C THR A 397 33.88 -1.35 20.84
N ARG A 398 34.62 -2.25 21.54
CA ARG A 398 35.29 -3.39 20.91
C ARG A 398 34.29 -4.33 20.23
N VAL A 399 33.27 -4.74 20.97
CA VAL A 399 32.15 -5.56 20.44
C VAL A 399 31.40 -4.76 19.37
N GLY A 400 31.18 -3.46 19.59
CA GLY A 400 30.53 -2.56 18.63
C GLY A 400 31.20 -2.55 17.26
N ARG A 401 32.53 -2.58 17.21
CA ARG A 401 33.30 -2.63 15.95
C ARG A 401 33.06 -3.94 15.20
N PHE A 402 33.02 -5.05 15.90
CA PHE A 402 32.74 -6.35 15.30
C PHE A 402 31.31 -6.43 14.76
N ILE A 403 30.29 -6.08 15.56
CA ILE A 403 28.89 -6.18 15.14
C ILE A 403 28.54 -5.21 14.00
N ARG A 404 29.19 -4.05 13.92
CA ARG A 404 29.05 -3.12 12.77
C ARG A 404 29.66 -3.68 11.49
N LYS A 405 30.91 -4.21 11.58
CA LYS A 405 31.58 -4.84 10.43
C LYS A 405 30.77 -6.00 9.86
N THR A 406 30.13 -6.80 10.72
CA THR A 406 29.32 -7.96 10.33
C THR A 406 27.84 -7.62 10.12
N SER A 407 27.44 -6.36 10.38
CA SER A 407 26.03 -5.89 10.33
C SER A 407 25.08 -6.62 11.30
N LEU A 408 25.61 -7.31 12.28
CA LEU A 408 24.81 -7.91 13.35
C LEU A 408 24.09 -6.85 14.21
N ASP A 409 24.63 -5.60 14.22
CA ASP A 409 23.99 -4.48 14.91
C ASP A 409 22.59 -4.14 14.35
N GLU A 410 22.27 -4.53 13.13
CA GLU A 410 20.97 -4.28 12.49
C GLU A 410 19.95 -5.39 12.69
N LEU A 411 20.32 -6.57 13.24
CA LEU A 411 19.39 -7.68 13.48
C LEU A 411 18.14 -7.29 14.31
N PRO A 412 18.20 -6.42 15.33
CA PRO A 412 17.01 -6.00 16.06
C PRO A 412 15.96 -5.28 15.20
N GLN A 413 16.29 -4.84 13.98
CA GLN A 413 15.31 -4.28 13.05
C GLN A 413 14.24 -5.32 12.66
N LEU A 414 14.54 -6.62 12.75
CA LEU A 414 13.54 -7.67 12.55
C LEU A 414 12.35 -7.55 13.52
N PHE A 415 12.53 -7.01 14.72
CA PHE A 415 11.41 -6.69 15.62
C PHE A 415 10.52 -5.56 15.08
N ASN A 416 11.12 -4.58 14.37
CA ASN A 416 10.36 -3.55 13.69
C ASN A 416 9.52 -4.13 12.55
N VAL A 417 10.06 -5.10 11.79
CA VAL A 417 9.35 -5.77 10.70
C VAL A 417 8.22 -6.64 11.24
N VAL A 418 8.55 -7.57 12.16
CA VAL A 418 7.61 -8.64 12.57
C VAL A 418 6.54 -8.12 13.53
N PHE A 419 6.87 -7.29 14.51
CA PHE A 419 5.91 -6.87 15.54
C PHE A 419 5.34 -5.48 15.29
N LYS A 420 6.17 -4.48 15.03
CA LYS A 420 5.69 -3.11 14.81
C LYS A 420 5.12 -2.89 13.40
N GLY A 421 5.65 -3.56 12.37
CA GLY A 421 5.23 -3.39 10.97
C GLY A 421 5.52 -2.03 10.37
N ASN A 422 6.40 -1.24 10.99
CA ASN A 422 6.83 0.08 10.52
C ASN A 422 8.07 0.01 9.62
N LEU A 423 8.74 -1.14 9.57
CA LEU A 423 9.74 -1.52 8.57
C LEU A 423 9.25 -2.73 7.76
N SER A 424 9.85 -2.92 6.61
CA SER A 424 9.74 -4.11 5.76
C SER A 424 11.08 -4.86 5.74
N LEU A 425 11.07 -6.14 5.34
CA LEU A 425 12.32 -6.86 5.04
C LEU A 425 13.08 -6.19 3.91
N VAL A 426 12.37 -5.90 2.81
CA VAL A 426 12.93 -5.31 1.60
C VAL A 426 12.28 -3.96 1.31
N GLY A 427 13.10 -2.96 1.03
CA GLY A 427 12.65 -1.61 0.70
C GLY A 427 13.81 -0.61 0.66
N PRO A 428 13.55 0.64 0.35
CA PRO A 428 14.52 1.72 0.45
C PRO A 428 15.13 1.82 1.86
N ARG A 429 16.45 1.95 1.95
CA ARG A 429 17.09 2.04 3.28
C ARG A 429 16.68 3.33 4.00
N PRO A 430 16.23 3.28 5.25
CA PRO A 430 15.82 4.47 5.99
C PRO A 430 17.06 5.31 6.37
N HIS A 431 17.05 6.59 6.02
CA HIS A 431 18.12 7.53 6.39
C HIS A 431 17.82 8.24 7.71
N ALA A 432 18.87 8.71 8.39
CA ALA A 432 18.72 9.54 9.58
C ALA A 432 18.11 10.91 9.20
N VAL A 433 17.39 11.53 10.14
CA VAL A 433 16.65 12.77 9.87
C VAL A 433 17.56 13.91 9.42
N ASN A 434 18.78 13.99 9.98
CA ASN A 434 19.76 15.03 9.68
C ASN A 434 20.90 14.55 8.79
N ALA A 435 20.67 13.51 7.96
CA ALA A 435 21.69 13.00 7.06
C ALA A 435 22.05 14.02 5.96
N LYS A 436 23.34 14.21 5.74
CA LYS A 436 23.90 15.21 4.81
C LYS A 436 24.85 14.56 3.80
N ALA A 437 24.88 15.10 2.58
CA ALA A 437 25.90 14.86 1.58
C ALA A 437 26.51 16.20 1.19
N GLU A 438 27.85 16.33 1.19
CA GLU A 438 28.55 17.58 0.84
C GLU A 438 28.00 18.81 1.58
N ALA A 439 27.77 18.67 2.89
CA ALA A 439 27.17 19.69 3.77
C ALA A 439 25.69 20.07 3.51
N ARG A 440 25.03 19.52 2.48
CA ARG A 440 23.58 19.70 2.20
C ARG A 440 22.78 18.54 2.74
N LEU A 441 21.53 18.78 3.12
CA LEU A 441 20.59 17.72 3.46
C LEU A 441 20.28 16.89 2.21
N TYR A 442 20.01 15.59 2.37
CA TYR A 442 19.71 14.69 1.24
C TYR A 442 18.53 15.10 0.39
N ASP A 443 17.52 15.71 1.01
CA ASP A 443 16.32 16.23 0.33
C ASP A 443 16.58 17.50 -0.47
N GLU A 444 17.65 18.23 -0.14
CA GLU A 444 18.12 19.39 -0.90
C GLU A 444 19.11 18.99 -2.01
N ALA A 445 19.79 17.85 -1.84
CA ALA A 445 20.82 17.37 -2.76
C ALA A 445 20.27 16.63 -3.97
N VAL A 446 19.10 15.98 -3.84
CA VAL A 446 18.50 15.14 -4.89
C VAL A 446 17.03 15.41 -5.05
N ASP A 447 16.64 15.83 -6.26
CA ASP A 447 15.24 15.99 -6.64
C ASP A 447 14.50 14.65 -6.51
N GLY A 448 13.29 14.70 -5.92
CA GLY A 448 12.49 13.50 -5.74
C GLY A 448 12.97 12.56 -4.63
N TYR A 449 13.91 12.97 -3.80
CA TYR A 449 14.40 12.17 -2.67
C TYR A 449 13.28 11.56 -1.83
N PHE A 450 12.22 12.30 -1.56
CA PHE A 450 11.08 11.84 -0.76
C PHE A 450 10.19 10.81 -1.46
N ALA A 451 10.31 10.64 -2.79
CA ALA A 451 9.53 9.63 -3.51
C ALA A 451 9.88 8.19 -3.08
N ARG A 452 11.07 7.98 -2.52
CA ARG A 452 11.47 6.72 -1.91
C ARG A 452 10.65 6.35 -0.65
N HIS A 453 9.98 7.31 -0.02
CA HIS A 453 9.12 7.10 1.14
C HIS A 453 7.66 6.75 0.79
N ARG A 454 7.36 6.53 -0.49
CA ARG A 454 6.07 6.02 -0.97
C ARG A 454 5.81 4.56 -0.57
N VAL A 455 6.84 3.86 -0.12
CA VAL A 455 6.78 2.51 0.44
C VAL A 455 7.46 2.47 1.81
N LYS A 456 7.23 1.40 2.57
CA LYS A 456 7.91 1.20 3.85
C LYS A 456 9.41 1.01 3.61
N PRO A 457 10.28 1.62 4.45
CA PRO A 457 11.71 1.38 4.35
C PRO A 457 12.05 -0.05 4.74
N GLY A 458 13.12 -0.58 4.12
CA GLY A 458 13.58 -1.96 4.29
C GLY A 458 14.81 -2.11 5.19
N VAL A 459 14.95 -3.31 5.76
CA VAL A 459 16.20 -3.76 6.41
C VAL A 459 17.27 -3.97 5.33
N THR A 460 16.90 -4.60 4.21
CA THR A 460 17.71 -4.69 2.99
C THR A 460 16.98 -4.03 1.82
N GLY A 461 17.66 -3.85 0.67
CA GLY A 461 17.05 -3.23 -0.50
C GLY A 461 17.89 -3.34 -1.76
N TRP A 462 17.27 -3.02 -2.89
CA TRP A 462 17.89 -3.14 -4.21
C TRP A 462 19.18 -2.33 -4.34
N ALA A 463 19.21 -1.10 -3.86
CA ALA A 463 20.42 -0.28 -3.84
C ALA A 463 21.55 -0.94 -3.02
N GLN A 464 21.20 -1.57 -1.88
CA GLN A 464 22.20 -2.18 -1.00
C GLN A 464 22.89 -3.38 -1.62
N ILE A 465 22.16 -4.28 -2.31
CA ILE A 465 22.74 -5.47 -2.94
C ILE A 465 23.52 -5.15 -4.22
N ASN A 466 23.30 -3.96 -4.83
CA ASN A 466 24.02 -3.47 -5.99
C ASN A 466 25.22 -2.56 -5.62
N GLY A 467 25.72 -2.65 -4.39
CA GLY A 467 26.95 -1.97 -3.98
C GLY A 467 26.76 -0.53 -3.46
N TRP A 468 25.55 0.02 -3.48
CA TRP A 468 25.26 1.36 -2.96
C TRP A 468 24.95 1.32 -1.45
N ARG A 469 25.70 0.49 -0.73
CA ARG A 469 25.70 0.38 0.72
C ARG A 469 26.89 1.20 1.29
N GLY A 470 26.72 1.81 2.45
CA GLY A 470 27.78 2.57 3.11
C GLY A 470 27.51 4.06 3.15
N GLU A 471 28.58 4.85 3.26
CA GLU A 471 28.48 6.30 3.36
C GLU A 471 27.99 6.91 2.04
N THR A 472 27.05 7.84 2.16
CA THR A 472 26.52 8.66 1.06
C THR A 472 27.04 10.09 1.25
N ASP A 473 28.36 10.21 1.16
CA ASP A 473 29.12 11.43 1.38
C ASP A 473 29.06 12.40 0.18
N THR A 474 28.82 11.86 -1.04
CA THR A 474 28.74 12.65 -2.28
C THR A 474 27.32 12.69 -2.84
N GLN A 475 27.02 13.77 -3.59
CA GLN A 475 25.73 13.93 -4.27
C GLN A 475 25.48 12.79 -5.28
N GLU A 476 26.50 12.35 -6.00
CA GLU A 476 26.38 11.25 -6.96
C GLU A 476 25.95 9.93 -6.30
N LYS A 477 26.56 9.58 -5.16
CA LYS A 477 26.22 8.35 -4.44
C LYS A 477 24.77 8.35 -3.95
N ILE A 478 24.29 9.48 -3.43
CA ILE A 478 22.90 9.57 -2.97
C ILE A 478 21.95 9.55 -4.15
N GLN A 479 22.27 10.18 -5.28
CA GLN A 479 21.48 10.16 -6.49
C GLN A 479 21.34 8.73 -7.02
N LYS A 480 22.47 8.00 -7.18
CA LYS A 480 22.46 6.60 -7.61
C LYS A 480 21.62 5.72 -6.67
N ARG A 481 21.77 5.90 -5.36
CA ARG A 481 20.95 5.17 -4.40
C ARG A 481 19.46 5.45 -4.58
N VAL A 482 19.07 6.70 -4.78
CA VAL A 482 17.67 7.08 -5.03
C VAL A 482 17.15 6.45 -6.32
N GLU A 483 17.97 6.44 -7.41
CA GLU A 483 17.60 5.79 -8.68
C GLU A 483 17.29 4.30 -8.48
N TYR A 484 18.15 3.56 -7.75
CA TYR A 484 17.92 2.14 -7.46
C TYR A 484 16.70 1.91 -6.53
N ASP A 485 16.50 2.80 -5.54
CA ASP A 485 15.34 2.74 -4.67
C ASP A 485 14.04 2.98 -5.44
N LEU A 486 14.02 3.94 -6.38
CA LEU A 486 12.87 4.20 -7.25
C LEU A 486 12.62 3.05 -8.22
N TYR A 487 13.68 2.48 -8.81
CA TYR A 487 13.54 1.28 -9.64
C TYR A 487 12.87 0.14 -8.89
N TYR A 488 13.25 -0.10 -7.64
CA TYR A 488 12.60 -1.11 -6.80
C TYR A 488 11.11 -0.80 -6.60
N ILE A 489 10.76 0.45 -6.31
CA ILE A 489 9.38 0.88 -6.06
C ILE A 489 8.50 0.67 -7.31
N GLU A 490 9.03 1.00 -8.49
CA GLU A 490 8.31 0.90 -9.76
C GLU A 490 8.16 -0.54 -10.28
N ASN A 491 9.11 -1.41 -9.96
CA ASN A 491 9.15 -2.79 -10.44
C ASN A 491 8.90 -3.82 -9.31
N TRP A 492 8.27 -3.39 -8.22
CA TRP A 492 8.05 -4.27 -7.09
C TRP A 492 7.27 -5.53 -7.48
N SER A 493 7.71 -6.65 -6.95
CA SER A 493 6.99 -7.92 -6.94
C SER A 493 7.47 -8.77 -5.75
N ILE A 494 6.65 -9.75 -5.35
CA ILE A 494 7.03 -10.68 -4.28
C ILE A 494 8.28 -11.50 -4.63
N LEU A 495 8.45 -11.86 -5.90
CA LEU A 495 9.62 -12.58 -6.39
C LEU A 495 10.88 -11.69 -6.36
N PHE A 496 10.72 -10.40 -6.62
CA PHE A 496 11.82 -9.44 -6.51
C PHE A 496 12.26 -9.26 -5.05
N ASP A 497 11.31 -9.21 -4.10
CA ASP A 497 11.62 -9.21 -2.67
C ASP A 497 12.39 -10.47 -2.27
N LEU A 498 11.91 -11.65 -2.70
CA LEU A 498 12.57 -12.92 -2.41
C LEU A 498 13.99 -12.95 -2.97
N TYR A 499 14.18 -12.49 -4.21
CA TYR A 499 15.50 -12.39 -4.84
C TYR A 499 16.45 -11.50 -4.03
N ILE A 500 15.97 -10.30 -3.60
CA ILE A 500 16.78 -9.36 -2.81
C ILE A 500 17.18 -9.97 -1.46
N VAL A 501 16.25 -10.67 -0.78
CA VAL A 501 16.54 -11.35 0.49
C VAL A 501 17.61 -12.43 0.31
N LEU A 502 17.48 -13.26 -0.74
CA LEU A 502 18.45 -14.33 -1.03
C LEU A 502 19.84 -13.79 -1.43
N MET A 503 19.89 -12.67 -2.13
CA MET A 503 21.16 -12.04 -2.56
C MET A 503 21.83 -11.22 -1.46
N THR A 504 21.10 -10.84 -0.40
CA THR A 504 21.64 -9.99 0.68
C THR A 504 22.87 -10.60 1.37
N PRO A 505 22.93 -11.89 1.76
CA PRO A 505 24.13 -12.47 2.37
C PRO A 505 25.35 -12.39 1.46
N PHE A 506 25.19 -12.65 0.15
CA PHE A 506 26.28 -12.59 -0.83
C PHE A 506 26.78 -11.15 -1.02
N ALA A 507 25.88 -10.18 -1.04
CA ALA A 507 26.24 -8.77 -1.13
C ALA A 507 26.99 -8.29 0.13
N LEU A 508 26.63 -8.81 1.32
CA LEU A 508 27.31 -8.52 2.57
C LEU A 508 28.76 -9.03 2.58
N LEU A 509 29.01 -10.20 2.00
CA LEU A 509 30.34 -10.79 1.91
C LEU A 509 31.27 -10.06 0.91
N LYS A 510 30.68 -9.47 -0.16
CA LYS A 510 31.44 -8.73 -1.20
C LYS A 510 31.68 -7.26 -0.86
N SER A 511 31.01 -6.69 0.14
CA SER A 511 31.13 -5.26 0.42
C SER A 511 32.40 -4.94 1.19
N GLU A 512 33.40 -4.37 0.51
CA GLU A 512 34.64 -3.81 1.11
C GLU A 512 34.36 -2.55 1.97
N ASN A 513 33.18 -1.97 1.92
CA ASN A 513 32.79 -0.68 2.52
C ASN A 513 31.96 -0.82 3.81
N ALA A 514 31.97 -1.96 4.50
CA ALA A 514 31.38 -2.10 5.83
C ALA A 514 32.41 -1.70 6.89
N TYR A 515 32.17 -0.59 7.61
CA TYR A 515 32.99 -0.12 8.72
C TYR A 515 32.43 -0.55 10.06
#